data_4f9862b9854caecb9882ec486246ef79
#
_entry.id   4f9862b9854caecb9882ec486246ef79
#
_cell.length_a   1.000
_cell.length_b   1.000
_cell.length_c   1.000
_cell.angle_alpha   90.00
_cell.angle_beta   90.00
_cell.angle_gamma   90.00
#
_symmetry.space_group_name_H-M   'P 1'
#
loop_
_entity.id
_entity.type
_entity.pdbx_description
1 polymer ?
#
loop_
_entity_poly.entity_id
_entity_poly.type
_entity_poly.pdbx_seq_one_letter_code
_entity_poly.pdbx_strand_id
1 'polypeptide(L)'
;MPSINLEFLHQLKSDYKEYPVFLETGTWVGDTIFSMEPHFNKLYTIEIAEHYYNSTKSKYFGDKINFMLGDGYKVISELVKKIKDPIIFFLDGHHSGGDTGLGEKECPLYEEIEVINNLFEGEGIIIIDDYRLFQDSGSSVPGEAGAMAVDKTTVLSLIQSRITEVYHLPSYLSIDDRLVIHISAR
;
A
#
# COMPACT_ATOMS: atom_id res chain seq x y z
N MET A 1 12.59 -9.69 3.83
CA MET A 1 11.78 -9.58 5.11
C MET A 1 10.55 -8.76 4.76
N PRO A 2 9.34 -9.20 5.14
CA PRO A 2 8.12 -8.44 4.78
C PRO A 2 8.13 -7.04 5.41
N SER A 3 7.64 -6.04 4.67
CA SER A 3 7.49 -4.67 5.17
C SER A 3 6.47 -4.61 6.31
N ILE A 4 5.39 -5.39 6.21
CA ILE A 4 4.40 -5.60 7.28
C ILE A 4 4.15 -7.11 7.49
N ASN A 5 3.70 -7.49 8.68
CA ASN A 5 3.44 -8.87 9.09
C ASN A 5 2.24 -8.93 10.06
N LEU A 6 1.95 -10.12 10.62
CA LEU A 6 0.85 -10.29 11.58
C LEU A 6 1.02 -9.41 12.83
N GLU A 7 2.24 -9.22 13.32
CA GLU A 7 2.50 -8.38 14.49
C GLU A 7 2.14 -6.91 14.20
N PHE A 8 2.42 -6.44 12.98
CA PHE A 8 1.99 -5.13 12.51
C PHE A 8 0.46 -5.02 12.45
N LEU A 9 -0.23 -6.04 11.91
CA LEU A 9 -1.71 -6.03 11.84
C LEU A 9 -2.36 -5.91 13.22
N HIS A 10 -1.74 -6.49 14.25
CA HIS A 10 -2.23 -6.37 15.64
C HIS A 10 -1.99 -4.99 16.28
N GLN A 11 -1.22 -4.11 15.65
CA GLN A 11 -1.03 -2.72 16.10
C GLN A 11 -2.07 -1.77 15.51
N LEU A 12 -2.84 -2.21 14.50
CA LEU A 12 -3.94 -1.42 13.96
C LEU A 12 -4.99 -1.19 15.04
N LYS A 13 -5.60 0.00 15.03
CA LYS A 13 -6.65 0.37 16.01
C LYS A 13 -7.98 -0.34 15.77
N SER A 14 -8.22 -0.86 14.56
CA SER A 14 -9.34 -1.76 14.25
C SER A 14 -8.87 -3.20 14.16
N ASP A 15 -9.76 -4.16 14.46
CA ASP A 15 -9.44 -5.58 14.24
C ASP A 15 -9.29 -5.84 12.73
N TYR A 16 -8.09 -6.17 12.30
CA TYR A 16 -7.81 -6.45 10.89
C TYR A 16 -8.70 -7.56 10.29
N LYS A 17 -9.24 -8.44 11.13
CA LYS A 17 -10.14 -9.54 10.71
C LYS A 17 -11.48 -9.05 10.16
N GLU A 18 -11.85 -7.81 10.45
CA GLU A 18 -13.03 -7.18 9.85
C GLU A 18 -12.80 -6.76 8.39
N TYR A 19 -11.55 -6.83 7.91
CA TYR A 19 -11.12 -6.49 6.55
C TYR A 19 -10.68 -7.74 5.78
N PRO A 20 -11.61 -8.46 5.14
CA PRO A 20 -11.28 -9.75 4.51
C PRO A 20 -10.41 -9.65 3.25
N VAL A 21 -10.21 -8.44 2.72
CA VAL A 21 -9.45 -8.18 1.50
C VAL A 21 -8.17 -7.39 1.81
N PHE A 22 -7.08 -7.76 1.16
CA PHE A 22 -5.80 -7.06 1.21
C PHE A 22 -5.34 -6.71 -0.20
N LEU A 23 -4.86 -5.49 -0.42
CA LEU A 23 -4.28 -5.04 -1.69
C LEU A 23 -2.97 -4.32 -1.42
N GLU A 24 -1.88 -4.75 -2.08
CA GLU A 24 -0.61 -4.02 -2.06
C GLU A 24 -0.22 -3.51 -3.44
N THR A 25 0.48 -2.38 -3.49
CA THR A 25 1.29 -1.92 -4.61
C THR A 25 2.76 -2.10 -4.28
N GLY A 26 3.57 -2.55 -5.27
CA GLY A 26 4.98 -2.89 -5.05
C GLY A 26 5.17 -4.32 -4.53
N THR A 27 4.97 -5.32 -5.37
CA THR A 27 5.13 -6.75 -4.99
C THR A 27 6.58 -7.14 -4.71
N TRP A 28 7.50 -6.62 -5.52
CA TRP A 28 8.92 -6.98 -5.52
C TRP A 28 9.13 -8.51 -5.43
N VAL A 29 9.83 -9.02 -4.40
CA VAL A 29 10.08 -10.47 -4.23
C VAL A 29 8.94 -11.23 -3.54
N GLY A 30 7.89 -10.52 -3.11
CA GLY A 30 6.65 -11.08 -2.56
C GLY A 30 6.66 -11.36 -1.07
N ASP A 31 7.67 -10.87 -0.33
CA ASP A 31 7.77 -11.15 1.11
C ASP A 31 6.51 -10.70 1.87
N THR A 32 5.96 -9.52 1.55
CA THR A 32 4.77 -8.98 2.21
C THR A 32 3.53 -9.76 1.82
N ILE A 33 3.23 -9.92 0.53
CA ILE A 33 2.00 -10.61 0.10
C ILE A 33 1.92 -12.05 0.61
N PHE A 34 3.03 -12.79 0.63
CA PHE A 34 3.06 -14.15 1.16
C PHE A 34 2.91 -14.19 2.69
N SER A 35 3.43 -13.16 3.40
CA SER A 35 3.20 -13.03 4.85
C SER A 35 1.74 -12.74 5.18
N MET A 36 1.02 -12.01 4.31
CA MET A 36 -0.39 -11.66 4.49
C MET A 36 -1.36 -12.77 4.08
N GLU A 37 -0.95 -13.71 3.21
CA GLU A 37 -1.83 -14.73 2.65
C GLU A 37 -2.64 -15.53 3.68
N PRO A 38 -2.09 -15.98 4.82
CA PRO A 38 -2.86 -16.73 5.81
C PRO A 38 -3.97 -15.92 6.51
N HIS A 39 -3.91 -14.59 6.46
CA HIS A 39 -4.72 -13.70 7.29
C HIS A 39 -5.91 -13.07 6.57
N PHE A 40 -5.98 -13.20 5.25
CA PHE A 40 -7.01 -12.60 4.41
C PHE A 40 -7.73 -13.66 3.55
N ASN A 41 -8.97 -13.36 3.16
CA ASN A 41 -9.76 -14.23 2.30
C ASN A 41 -9.39 -14.03 0.83
N LYS A 42 -9.03 -12.81 0.43
CA LYS A 42 -8.65 -12.46 -0.92
C LYS A 42 -7.56 -11.40 -0.92
N LEU A 43 -6.54 -11.62 -1.73
CA LEU A 43 -5.42 -10.71 -1.82
C LEU A 43 -5.17 -10.29 -3.27
N TYR A 44 -4.75 -9.05 -3.43
CA TYR A 44 -4.26 -8.50 -4.69
C TYR A 44 -2.86 -7.93 -4.47
N THR A 45 -1.98 -8.18 -5.42
CA THR A 45 -0.64 -7.60 -5.44
C THR A 45 -0.35 -7.07 -6.83
N ILE A 46 0.14 -5.84 -6.90
CA ILE A 46 0.36 -5.11 -8.15
C ILE A 46 1.84 -4.84 -8.31
N GLU A 47 2.40 -5.28 -9.43
CA GLU A 47 3.81 -5.12 -9.76
C GLU A 47 3.94 -4.51 -11.16
N ILE A 48 4.77 -3.49 -11.29
CA ILE A 48 5.04 -2.84 -12.56
C ILE A 48 6.19 -3.51 -13.33
N ALA A 49 7.18 -4.07 -12.61
CA ALA A 49 8.32 -4.75 -13.20
C ALA A 49 7.97 -6.19 -13.58
N GLU A 50 7.91 -6.46 -14.88
CA GLU A 50 7.49 -7.78 -15.41
C GLU A 50 8.32 -8.95 -14.86
N HIS A 51 9.62 -8.76 -14.64
CA HIS A 51 10.48 -9.82 -14.13
C HIS A 51 10.17 -10.17 -12.66
N TYR A 52 9.85 -9.18 -11.79
CA TYR A 52 9.39 -9.42 -10.42
C TYR A 52 8.00 -10.04 -10.41
N TYR A 53 7.06 -9.52 -11.21
CA TYR A 53 5.75 -10.12 -11.37
C TYR A 53 5.83 -11.61 -11.72
N ASN A 54 6.59 -11.96 -12.77
CA ASN A 54 6.72 -13.34 -13.22
C ASN A 54 7.40 -14.24 -12.19
N SER A 55 8.52 -13.76 -11.59
CA SER A 55 9.27 -14.54 -10.62
C SER A 55 8.48 -14.77 -9.33
N THR A 56 7.76 -13.78 -8.85
CA THR A 56 6.98 -13.90 -7.62
C THR A 56 5.72 -14.74 -7.84
N LYS A 57 4.99 -14.50 -8.91
CA LYS A 57 3.81 -15.30 -9.27
C LYS A 57 4.13 -16.79 -9.44
N SER A 58 5.30 -17.14 -10.01
CA SER A 58 5.72 -18.53 -10.20
C SER A 58 5.96 -19.31 -8.90
N LYS A 59 6.13 -18.63 -7.78
CA LYS A 59 6.32 -19.23 -6.44
C LYS A 59 5.01 -19.58 -5.75
N TYR A 60 3.87 -19.09 -6.24
CA TYR A 60 2.57 -19.23 -5.59
C TYR A 60 1.71 -20.31 -6.27
N PHE A 61 1.21 -21.23 -5.47
CA PHE A 61 0.36 -22.36 -5.91
C PHE A 61 -1.04 -22.35 -5.26
N GLY A 62 -1.35 -21.31 -4.49
CA GLY A 62 -2.67 -21.12 -3.86
C GLY A 62 -3.68 -20.44 -4.80
N ASP A 63 -4.80 -20.06 -4.26
CA ASP A 63 -5.94 -19.47 -4.99
C ASP A 63 -6.39 -18.09 -4.43
N LYS A 64 -5.82 -17.63 -3.32
CA LYS A 64 -6.21 -16.37 -2.68
C LYS A 64 -5.53 -15.13 -3.29
N ILE A 65 -4.27 -15.25 -3.76
CA ILE A 65 -3.49 -14.11 -4.26
C ILE A 65 -3.72 -13.92 -5.75
N ASN A 66 -4.15 -12.73 -6.11
CA ASN A 66 -4.33 -12.27 -7.49
C ASN A 66 -3.14 -11.37 -7.86
N PHE A 67 -2.24 -11.86 -8.69
CA PHE A 67 -1.10 -11.11 -9.18
C PHE A 67 -1.50 -10.27 -10.39
N MET A 68 -1.20 -8.98 -10.35
CA MET A 68 -1.54 -8.01 -11.39
C MET A 68 -0.26 -7.34 -11.90
N LEU A 69 -0.06 -7.35 -13.22
CA LEU A 69 1.04 -6.62 -13.86
C LEU A 69 0.55 -5.26 -14.32
N GLY A 70 1.21 -4.20 -13.90
CA GLY A 70 0.90 -2.85 -14.35
C GLY A 70 1.22 -1.77 -13.33
N ASP A 71 0.94 -0.54 -13.72
CA ASP A 71 1.10 0.65 -12.89
C ASP A 71 0.03 0.69 -11.79
N GLY A 72 0.45 0.89 -10.53
CA GLY A 72 -0.38 0.76 -9.33
C GLY A 72 -1.73 1.45 -9.45
N TYR A 73 -1.76 2.77 -9.65
CA TYR A 73 -3.00 3.54 -9.69
C TYR A 73 -3.94 3.13 -10.84
N LYS A 74 -3.39 2.71 -12.00
CA LYS A 74 -4.20 2.24 -13.14
C LYS A 74 -4.90 0.93 -12.81
N VAL A 75 -4.17 -0.02 -12.23
CA VAL A 75 -4.71 -1.32 -11.84
C VAL A 75 -5.71 -1.17 -10.70
N ILE A 76 -5.40 -0.37 -9.66
CA ILE A 76 -6.33 -0.07 -8.56
C ILE A 76 -7.65 0.46 -9.12
N SER A 77 -7.62 1.36 -10.11
CA SER A 77 -8.83 1.98 -10.68
C SER A 77 -9.84 0.97 -11.25
N GLU A 78 -9.37 -0.16 -11.74
CA GLU A 78 -10.22 -1.23 -12.26
C GLU A 78 -10.65 -2.24 -11.18
N LEU A 79 -9.82 -2.44 -10.16
CA LEU A 79 -10.08 -3.38 -9.08
C LEU A 79 -11.10 -2.86 -8.09
N VAL A 80 -10.94 -1.63 -7.60
CA VAL A 80 -11.75 -1.09 -6.50
C VAL A 80 -13.23 -0.93 -6.86
N LYS A 81 -13.56 -0.78 -8.13
CA LYS A 81 -14.95 -0.78 -8.61
C LYS A 81 -15.67 -2.11 -8.39
N LYS A 82 -14.92 -3.21 -8.27
CA LYS A 82 -15.42 -4.58 -8.15
C LYS A 82 -15.37 -5.09 -6.71
N ILE A 83 -14.60 -4.46 -5.85
CA ILE A 83 -14.45 -4.83 -4.45
C ILE A 83 -15.53 -4.11 -3.65
N LYS A 84 -16.33 -4.88 -2.89
CA LYS A 84 -17.39 -4.36 -2.04
C LYS A 84 -17.11 -4.61 -0.56
N ASP A 85 -16.23 -5.55 -0.27
CA ASP A 85 -15.83 -5.90 1.08
C ASP A 85 -14.90 -4.83 1.67
N PRO A 86 -14.85 -4.68 3.00
CA PRO A 86 -13.84 -3.90 3.68
C PRO A 86 -12.42 -4.35 3.30
N ILE A 87 -11.50 -3.42 3.14
CA ILE A 87 -10.18 -3.69 2.58
C ILE A 87 -9.05 -2.98 3.33
N ILE A 88 -7.90 -3.65 3.43
CA ILE A 88 -6.64 -3.01 3.80
C ILE A 88 -5.82 -2.78 2.52
N PHE A 89 -5.51 -1.51 2.25
CA PHE A 89 -4.55 -1.11 1.22
C PHE A 89 -3.17 -0.93 1.85
N PHE A 90 -2.15 -1.51 1.26
CA PHE A 90 -0.75 -1.28 1.59
C PHE A 90 -0.06 -0.67 0.36
N LEU A 91 0.26 0.62 0.44
CA LEU A 91 0.81 1.40 -0.66
C LEU A 91 2.32 1.55 -0.48
N ASP A 92 3.08 0.78 -1.25
CA ASP A 92 4.54 0.70 -1.25
C ASP A 92 5.09 0.68 -2.69
N GLY A 93 4.36 1.32 -3.61
CA GLY A 93 4.62 1.30 -5.06
C GLY A 93 5.59 2.37 -5.56
N HIS A 94 6.40 3.01 -4.68
CA HIS A 94 7.36 4.01 -5.12
C HIS A 94 8.64 3.39 -5.71
N HIS A 95 9.29 4.12 -6.63
CA HIS A 95 10.56 3.69 -7.20
C HIS A 95 11.69 3.84 -6.18
N SER A 96 12.27 2.72 -5.75
CA SER A 96 13.36 2.68 -4.75
C SER A 96 14.77 2.67 -5.39
N GLY A 97 14.86 2.90 -6.71
CA GLY A 97 16.13 2.84 -7.45
C GLY A 97 16.49 1.45 -7.97
N GLY A 98 17.61 1.36 -8.69
CA GLY A 98 18.10 0.09 -9.23
C GLY A 98 17.19 -0.48 -10.31
N ASP A 99 16.84 -1.76 -10.18
CA ASP A 99 15.98 -2.52 -11.10
C ASP A 99 14.51 -2.57 -10.67
N THR A 100 14.13 -1.82 -9.61
CA THR A 100 12.72 -1.64 -9.27
C THR A 100 11.99 -0.92 -10.40
N GLY A 101 10.74 -1.32 -10.66
CA GLY A 101 9.99 -0.79 -11.79
C GLY A 101 9.80 0.72 -11.72
N LEU A 102 9.90 1.39 -12.86
CA LEU A 102 9.60 2.81 -13.02
C LEU A 102 8.33 2.95 -13.87
N GLY A 103 7.27 3.53 -13.28
CA GLY A 103 6.04 3.87 -13.97
C GLY A 103 6.10 5.22 -14.69
N GLU A 104 4.94 5.78 -14.97
CA GLU A 104 4.84 7.15 -15.48
C GLU A 104 5.34 8.18 -14.44
N LYS A 105 5.33 7.79 -13.15
CA LYS A 105 5.81 8.59 -12.02
C LYS A 105 6.70 7.74 -11.12
N GLU A 106 7.68 8.37 -10.50
CA GLU A 106 8.55 7.73 -9.50
C GLU A 106 7.77 7.35 -8.22
N CYS A 107 6.78 8.16 -7.85
CA CYS A 107 5.87 7.90 -6.75
C CYS A 107 4.44 8.21 -7.17
N PRO A 108 3.58 7.20 -7.43
CA PRO A 108 2.20 7.39 -7.87
C PRO A 108 1.21 7.57 -6.71
N LEU A 109 1.67 7.82 -5.49
CA LEU A 109 0.85 7.81 -4.28
C LEU A 109 -0.37 8.73 -4.34
N TYR A 110 -0.23 9.94 -4.87
CA TYR A 110 -1.36 10.87 -4.99
C TYR A 110 -2.45 10.30 -5.90
N GLU A 111 -2.07 9.71 -7.03
CA GLU A 111 -2.99 9.08 -7.97
C GLU A 111 -3.67 7.85 -7.35
N GLU A 112 -2.94 7.05 -6.58
CA GLU A 112 -3.50 5.90 -5.86
C GLU A 112 -4.55 6.35 -4.84
N ILE A 113 -4.26 7.38 -4.04
CA ILE A 113 -5.21 7.95 -3.07
C ILE A 113 -6.44 8.57 -3.76
N GLU A 114 -6.24 9.32 -4.85
CA GLU A 114 -7.36 9.89 -5.63
C GLU A 114 -8.27 8.79 -6.21
N VAL A 115 -7.68 7.73 -6.75
CA VAL A 115 -8.43 6.59 -7.28
C VAL A 115 -9.21 5.88 -6.17
N ILE A 116 -8.60 5.62 -5.02
CA ILE A 116 -9.27 5.02 -3.86
C ILE A 116 -10.41 5.95 -3.41
N ASN A 117 -10.14 7.25 -3.26
CA ASN A 117 -11.17 8.20 -2.86
C ASN A 117 -12.34 8.24 -3.85
N ASN A 118 -12.08 8.26 -5.14
CA ASN A 118 -13.10 8.53 -6.14
C ASN A 118 -13.87 7.28 -6.58
N LEU A 119 -13.30 6.09 -6.49
CA LEU A 119 -13.84 4.87 -7.10
C LEU A 119 -14.16 3.75 -6.11
N PHE A 120 -13.53 3.73 -4.93
CA PHE A 120 -13.84 2.74 -3.91
C PHE A 120 -15.00 3.21 -3.03
N GLU A 121 -16.06 2.40 -2.93
CA GLU A 121 -17.28 2.74 -2.19
C GLU A 121 -17.28 2.23 -0.75
N GLY A 122 -16.46 1.20 -0.44
CA GLY A 122 -16.42 0.53 0.87
C GLY A 122 -15.63 1.31 1.93
N GLU A 123 -15.60 0.77 3.13
CA GLU A 123 -14.69 1.21 4.19
C GLU A 123 -13.32 0.55 4.05
N GLY A 124 -12.27 1.18 4.54
CA GLY A 124 -10.93 0.63 4.42
C GLY A 124 -9.90 1.23 5.37
N ILE A 125 -8.75 0.57 5.41
CA ILE A 125 -7.54 1.08 6.04
C ILE A 125 -6.50 1.25 4.95
N ILE A 126 -5.93 2.45 4.84
CA ILE A 126 -4.83 2.75 3.93
C ILE A 126 -3.56 2.84 4.78
N ILE A 127 -2.58 2.00 4.48
CA ILE A 127 -1.26 1.98 5.10
C ILE A 127 -0.27 2.42 4.03
N ILE A 128 0.43 3.51 4.27
CA ILE A 128 1.45 4.05 3.37
C ILE A 128 2.81 3.82 4.00
N ASP A 129 3.68 3.11 3.30
CA ASP A 129 5.05 2.82 3.75
C ASP A 129 5.99 4.01 3.53
N ASP A 130 7.12 3.97 4.20
CA ASP A 130 8.23 4.91 4.02
C ASP A 130 7.88 6.39 4.24
N TYR A 131 6.97 6.69 5.20
CA TYR A 131 6.62 8.09 5.55
C TYR A 131 7.85 8.94 5.89
N ARG A 132 8.94 8.34 6.40
CA ARG A 132 10.21 9.03 6.64
C ARG A 132 10.79 9.74 5.40
N LEU A 133 10.41 9.29 4.19
CA LEU A 133 10.83 9.85 2.91
C LEU A 133 9.96 11.02 2.42
N PHE A 134 8.86 11.32 3.11
CA PHE A 134 7.99 12.45 2.76
C PHE A 134 8.67 13.79 3.05
N GLN A 135 8.37 14.82 2.25
CA GLN A 135 8.94 16.15 2.38
C GLN A 135 8.66 16.79 3.74
N ASP A 136 7.54 16.50 4.36
CA ASP A 136 7.06 17.05 5.63
C ASP A 136 7.21 16.08 6.81
N SER A 137 7.91 14.96 6.65
CA SER A 137 8.12 13.97 7.73
C SER A 137 8.97 14.50 8.89
N GLY A 138 9.73 15.57 8.66
CA GLY A 138 10.72 16.07 9.63
C GLY A 138 11.94 15.15 9.77
N SER A 139 11.97 14.03 9.06
CA SER A 139 13.11 13.13 9.01
C SER A 139 14.15 13.71 8.04
N SER A 140 15.33 14.00 8.54
CA SER A 140 16.50 14.26 7.71
C SER A 140 17.40 13.04 7.78
N VAL A 141 17.14 12.02 6.96
CA VAL A 141 18.07 10.91 6.81
C VAL A 141 19.09 11.31 5.74
N PRO A 142 20.31 11.69 6.12
CA PRO A 142 21.32 12.10 5.15
C PRO A 142 21.70 10.88 4.28
N GLY A 143 21.47 10.99 2.98
CA GLY A 143 21.96 10.01 1.99
C GLY A 143 20.99 8.90 1.59
N GLU A 144 19.74 8.89 2.03
CA GLU A 144 18.74 8.06 1.36
C GLU A 144 18.41 8.68 0.00
N ALA A 145 18.82 7.97 -1.05
CA ALA A 145 18.33 8.21 -2.39
C ALA A 145 16.83 7.88 -2.37
N GLY A 146 15.96 8.87 -2.61
CA GLY A 146 14.54 8.61 -2.72
C GLY A 146 13.63 9.48 -1.87
N ALA A 147 14.04 10.72 -1.50
CA ALA A 147 13.07 11.68 -0.96
C ALA A 147 11.88 11.76 -1.92
N MET A 148 10.72 11.30 -1.47
CA MET A 148 9.51 11.33 -2.29
C MET A 148 9.03 12.78 -2.44
N ALA A 149 8.63 13.16 -3.66
CA ALA A 149 8.02 14.47 -3.93
C ALA A 149 6.55 14.51 -3.45
N VAL A 150 6.29 13.92 -2.28
CA VAL A 150 4.96 13.83 -1.65
C VAL A 150 5.00 14.35 -0.21
N ASP A 151 3.89 14.85 0.27
CA ASP A 151 3.70 15.32 1.63
C ASP A 151 2.37 14.81 2.21
N LYS A 152 2.33 14.65 3.54
CA LYS A 152 1.18 14.15 4.27
C LYS A 152 -0.04 15.06 4.14
N THR A 153 0.18 16.37 4.14
CA THR A 153 -0.92 17.35 4.06
C THR A 153 -1.70 17.17 2.77
N THR A 154 -1.01 17.02 1.65
CA THR A 154 -1.65 16.76 0.35
C THR A 154 -2.34 15.40 0.33
N VAL A 155 -1.68 14.32 0.79
CA VAL A 155 -2.30 12.99 0.91
C VAL A 155 -3.62 13.05 1.66
N LEU A 156 -3.63 13.67 2.86
CA LEU A 156 -4.85 13.76 3.66
C LEU A 156 -5.92 14.63 3.00
N SER A 157 -5.55 15.69 2.29
CA SER A 157 -6.51 16.56 1.59
C SER A 157 -7.26 15.83 0.47
N LEU A 158 -6.60 14.93 -0.25
CA LEU A 158 -7.19 14.15 -1.35
C LEU A 158 -8.30 13.19 -0.89
N ILE A 159 -8.31 12.78 0.39
CA ILE A 159 -9.28 11.82 0.93
C ILE A 159 -10.01 12.33 2.18
N GLN A 160 -9.90 13.61 2.48
CA GLN A 160 -10.33 14.25 3.73
C GLN A 160 -11.78 13.93 4.12
N SER A 161 -12.70 13.90 3.14
CA SER A 161 -14.14 13.69 3.40
C SER A 161 -14.47 12.30 3.95
N ARG A 162 -13.56 11.35 3.86
CA ARG A 162 -13.76 9.96 4.28
C ARG A 162 -12.93 9.57 5.51
N ILE A 163 -12.00 10.39 5.93
CA ILE A 163 -11.10 10.08 7.05
C ILE A 163 -11.89 9.96 8.34
N THR A 164 -11.75 8.83 9.02
CA THR A 164 -12.27 8.60 10.37
C THR A 164 -11.16 8.59 11.41
N GLU A 165 -9.96 8.18 11.05
CA GLU A 165 -8.81 8.17 11.95
C GLU A 165 -7.49 8.26 11.16
N VAL A 166 -6.47 8.91 11.76
CA VAL A 166 -5.10 9.00 11.22
C VAL A 166 -4.11 8.83 12.35
N TYR A 167 -3.11 7.98 12.16
CA TYR A 167 -2.00 7.80 13.10
C TYR A 167 -0.78 7.22 12.39
N HIS A 168 0.33 7.08 13.11
CA HIS A 168 1.55 6.46 12.62
C HIS A 168 1.84 5.17 13.38
N LEU A 169 2.47 4.23 12.70
CA LEU A 169 3.03 3.01 13.26
C LEU A 169 4.52 2.90 12.88
N PRO A 170 5.32 2.21 13.71
CA PRO A 170 6.75 2.09 13.48
C PRO A 170 7.09 1.10 12.38
N SER A 171 8.27 1.29 11.78
CA SER A 171 9.06 0.24 11.13
C SER A 171 10.32 -0.05 11.94
N TYR A 172 11.16 -0.91 11.40
CA TYR A 172 12.51 -1.10 11.96
C TYR A 172 13.46 0.08 11.66
N LEU A 173 13.07 0.99 10.74
CA LEU A 173 13.85 2.15 10.33
C LEU A 173 13.45 3.43 11.09
N SER A 174 12.16 3.62 11.37
CA SER A 174 11.66 4.81 12.03
C SER A 174 10.42 4.52 12.87
N ILE A 175 10.24 5.31 13.94
CA ILE A 175 9.11 5.19 14.86
C ILE A 175 7.76 5.61 14.22
N ASP A 176 7.79 6.44 13.19
CA ASP A 176 6.61 7.01 12.53
C ASP A 176 6.50 6.63 11.05
N ASP A 177 7.12 5.52 10.64
CA ASP A 177 7.41 5.19 9.25
C ASP A 177 6.20 4.78 8.43
N ARG A 178 5.11 4.36 9.07
CA ARG A 178 3.87 3.99 8.39
C ARG A 178 2.76 4.96 8.73
N LEU A 179 2.28 5.68 7.72
CA LEU A 179 1.09 6.51 7.85
C LEU A 179 -0.15 5.63 7.66
N VAL A 180 -1.01 5.58 8.68
CA VAL A 180 -2.25 4.78 8.67
C VAL A 180 -3.45 5.71 8.63
N ILE A 181 -4.35 5.49 7.69
CA ILE A 181 -5.57 6.28 7.47
C ILE A 181 -6.76 5.32 7.40
N HIS A 182 -7.71 5.47 8.33
CA HIS A 182 -9.00 4.77 8.24
C HIS A 182 -10.00 5.62 7.46
N ILE A 183 -10.74 4.98 6.56
CA ILE A 183 -11.74 5.64 5.73
C ILE A 183 -13.11 4.97 5.86
N SER A 184 -14.16 5.80 5.96
CA SER A 184 -15.55 5.33 5.92
C SER A 184 -15.97 4.89 4.51
N ALA A 185 -17.02 4.10 4.42
CA ALA A 185 -17.77 3.92 3.18
C ALA A 185 -18.33 5.26 2.68
N ARG A 186 -18.58 5.34 1.37
CA ARG A 186 -19.22 6.50 0.70
C ARG A 186 -20.72 6.43 0.87
#